data_a76b466e01ceb360e5470979627f1b8b
#
_entry.id   a76b466e01ceb360e5470979627f1b8b
#
_cell.length_a   1.000
_cell.length_b   1.000
_cell.length_c   1.000
_cell.angle_alpha   90.00
_cell.angle_beta   90.00
_cell.angle_gamma   90.00
#
_symmetry.space_group_name_H-M   'P 1'
#
loop_
_entity.id
_entity.type
_entity.pdbx_description
1 polymer ?
#
loop_
_entity_poly.entity_id
_entity_poly.type
_entity_poly.pdbx_seq_one_letter_code
_entity_poly.pdbx_strand_id
1 'polypeptide(L)'
;MVVGPYLRRRPSRGLSARAAESERSPEARLEEAVGLAGAIDLHVVEQGIAPLGEIRPATYLGKGKVDELAGVIKAGEIGIVVMDCALSPVQQRNLEKAFGAKVLDRTGLILEIFGRRARTREGTLQVEHAHLTYQKGRLVRSWTHLERQRGGFGFLGGPGETQIGRASCRERV
;
A
#
# COMPACT_ATOMS: atom_id res chain seq x y z
N MET A 1 13.85 -5.66 -2.17
CA MET A 1 13.83 -5.80 -0.70
C MET A 1 12.45 -6.23 -0.23
N VAL A 2 12.35 -7.14 0.75
CA VAL A 2 11.07 -7.56 1.37
C VAL A 2 11.10 -7.18 2.85
N VAL A 3 10.06 -6.48 3.31
CA VAL A 3 9.93 -6.02 4.71
C VAL A 3 8.66 -6.59 5.32
N GLY A 4 8.80 -7.29 6.43
CA GLY A 4 7.68 -7.81 7.25
C GLY A 4 7.42 -6.90 8.46
N PRO A 5 6.47 -5.96 8.38
CA PRO A 5 6.13 -5.11 9.53
C PRO A 5 5.11 -5.82 10.42
N TYR A 6 5.58 -6.41 11.50
CA TYR A 6 4.73 -7.17 12.42
C TYR A 6 4.61 -6.50 13.79
N LEU A 7 3.39 -6.45 14.32
CA LEU A 7 3.13 -5.91 15.64
C LEU A 7 3.78 -6.79 16.73
N ARG A 8 4.53 -6.15 17.60
CA ARG A 8 5.09 -6.79 18.79
C ARG A 8 3.94 -7.08 19.76
N ARG A 9 3.49 -8.33 19.81
CA ARG A 9 2.48 -8.74 20.79
C ARG A 9 3.05 -8.63 22.20
N ARG A 10 2.46 -7.79 23.05
CA ARG A 10 2.64 -7.94 24.49
C ARG A 10 1.93 -9.22 24.90
N PRO A 11 2.57 -10.12 25.66
CA PRO A 11 1.89 -11.29 26.19
C PRO A 11 0.76 -10.80 27.10
N SER A 12 -0.49 -10.86 26.62
CA SER A 12 -1.65 -10.60 27.45
C SER A 12 -1.81 -11.79 28.41
N ARG A 13 -1.68 -11.54 29.71
CA ARG A 13 -2.03 -12.50 30.74
C ARG A 13 -3.53 -12.84 30.56
N GLY A 14 -3.84 -14.02 30.04
CA GLY A 14 -5.18 -14.55 30.10
C GLY A 14 -5.83 -15.10 28.84
N LEU A 15 -5.21 -15.13 27.66
CA LEU A 15 -5.77 -15.88 26.52
C LEU A 15 -5.13 -17.24 26.39
N SER A 16 -5.99 -18.29 26.27
CA SER A 16 -5.60 -19.68 26.19
C SER A 16 -4.50 -19.94 25.14
N ALA A 17 -3.52 -20.76 25.49
CA ALA A 17 -2.39 -21.16 24.63
C ALA A 17 -2.82 -21.66 23.23
N ARG A 18 -4.02 -22.21 23.09
CA ARG A 18 -4.57 -22.69 21.81
C ARG A 18 -4.81 -21.60 20.75
N ALA A 19 -5.03 -20.35 21.12
CA ALA A 19 -5.18 -19.23 20.15
C ALA A 19 -3.82 -18.72 19.66
N ALA A 20 -2.74 -18.95 20.39
CA ALA A 20 -1.38 -18.56 20.02
C ALA A 20 -0.73 -19.50 18.99
N GLU A 21 -1.14 -20.76 18.94
CA GLU A 21 -0.59 -21.79 18.02
C GLU A 21 -1.10 -21.64 16.58
N SER A 22 -2.16 -20.88 16.33
CA SER A 22 -2.74 -20.70 15.00
C SER A 22 -2.12 -19.53 14.20
N GLU A 23 -1.29 -18.71 14.80
CA GLU A 23 -0.62 -17.60 14.09
C GLU A 23 0.80 -18.01 13.70
N ARG A 24 1.07 -18.02 12.38
CA ARG A 24 2.41 -18.26 11.83
C ARG A 24 3.42 -17.30 12.44
N SER A 25 4.64 -17.79 12.72
CA SER A 25 5.70 -16.93 13.24
C SER A 25 6.02 -15.78 12.29
N PRO A 26 6.54 -14.65 12.78
CA PRO A 26 6.95 -13.52 11.93
C PRO A 26 7.95 -13.94 10.85
N GLU A 27 8.84 -14.87 11.17
CA GLU A 27 9.84 -15.41 10.25
C GLU A 27 9.19 -16.22 9.13
N ALA A 28 8.25 -17.11 9.44
CA ALA A 28 7.52 -17.90 8.45
C ALA A 28 6.68 -17.02 7.52
N ARG A 29 6.13 -15.92 8.03
CA ARG A 29 5.41 -14.94 7.23
C ARG A 29 6.33 -14.15 6.29
N LEU A 30 7.52 -13.81 6.77
CA LEU A 30 8.52 -13.14 5.94
C LEU A 30 9.00 -14.07 4.83
N GLU A 31 9.27 -15.35 5.14
CA GLU A 31 9.66 -16.36 4.15
C GLU A 31 8.57 -16.57 3.09
N GLU A 32 7.30 -16.62 3.49
CA GLU A 32 6.16 -16.63 2.56
C GLU A 32 6.18 -15.40 1.64
N ALA A 33 6.38 -14.20 2.19
CA ALA A 33 6.41 -12.96 1.41
C ALA A 33 7.58 -12.94 0.41
N VAL A 34 8.73 -13.47 0.78
CA VAL A 34 9.89 -13.65 -0.10
C VAL A 34 9.56 -14.63 -1.22
N GLY A 35 8.92 -15.76 -0.91
CA GLY A 35 8.46 -16.73 -1.92
C GLY A 35 7.45 -16.11 -2.90
N LEU A 36 6.53 -15.27 -2.41
CA LEU A 36 5.59 -14.53 -3.26
C LEU A 36 6.30 -13.51 -4.17
N ALA A 37 7.32 -12.82 -3.67
CA ALA A 37 8.12 -11.91 -4.50
C ALA A 37 8.89 -12.67 -5.59
N GLY A 38 9.42 -13.84 -5.28
CA GLY A 38 10.06 -14.74 -6.26
C GLY A 38 9.09 -15.23 -7.33
N ALA A 39 7.80 -15.38 -7.02
CA ALA A 39 6.78 -15.81 -7.99
C ALA A 39 6.53 -14.81 -9.14
N ILE A 40 7.01 -13.58 -9.02
CA ILE A 40 6.99 -12.55 -10.07
C ILE A 40 8.41 -12.15 -10.52
N ASP A 41 9.37 -13.07 -10.39
CA ASP A 41 10.77 -12.92 -10.80
C ASP A 41 11.46 -11.70 -10.16
N LEU A 42 11.05 -11.27 -8.97
CA LEU A 42 11.77 -10.25 -8.22
C LEU A 42 12.98 -10.87 -7.55
N HIS A 43 14.16 -10.35 -7.85
CA HIS A 43 15.38 -10.71 -7.15
C HIS A 43 15.41 -10.04 -5.77
N VAL A 44 15.28 -10.84 -4.70
CA VAL A 44 15.29 -10.34 -3.33
C VAL A 44 16.73 -10.21 -2.83
N VAL A 45 17.23 -8.99 -2.79
CA VAL A 45 18.59 -8.69 -2.29
C VAL A 45 18.62 -8.66 -0.77
N GLU A 46 17.60 -8.10 -0.15
CA GLU A 46 17.52 -7.87 1.29
C GLU A 46 16.14 -8.25 1.81
N GLN A 47 16.10 -8.82 3.01
CA GLN A 47 14.85 -9.13 3.71
C GLN A 47 14.97 -8.81 5.19
N GLY A 48 13.90 -8.36 5.82
CA GLY A 48 13.95 -8.01 7.23
C GLY A 48 12.60 -7.89 7.90
N ILE A 49 12.58 -8.18 9.19
CA ILE A 49 11.42 -7.97 10.05
C ILE A 49 11.54 -6.57 10.66
N ALA A 50 10.46 -5.80 10.56
CA ALA A 50 10.31 -4.52 11.24
C ALA A 50 9.32 -4.66 12.40
N PRO A 51 9.79 -4.87 13.64
CA PRO A 51 8.90 -5.00 14.79
C PRO A 51 8.21 -3.67 15.08
N LEU A 52 6.87 -3.70 15.13
CA LEU A 52 6.05 -2.53 15.39
C LEU A 52 5.56 -2.53 16.84
N GLY A 53 5.71 -1.40 17.52
CA GLY A 53 4.99 -1.13 18.77
C GLY A 53 3.57 -0.63 18.51
N GLU A 54 3.42 0.22 17.49
CA GLU A 54 2.16 0.83 17.09
C GLU A 54 2.20 1.16 15.58
N ILE A 55 1.05 1.05 14.91
CA ILE A 55 0.93 1.41 13.49
C ILE A 55 0.78 2.92 13.37
N ARG A 56 1.71 3.57 12.66
CA ARG A 56 1.62 5.01 12.41
C ARG A 56 0.73 5.33 11.20
N PRO A 57 -0.19 6.30 11.34
CA PRO A 57 -1.10 6.66 10.24
C PRO A 57 -0.37 7.16 8.99
N ALA A 58 0.77 7.84 9.15
CA ALA A 58 1.50 8.48 8.05
C ALA A 58 2.36 7.50 7.23
N THR A 59 3.04 6.56 7.88
CA THR A 59 4.09 5.73 7.25
C THR A 59 3.98 4.24 7.58
N TYR A 60 2.97 3.82 8.37
CA TYR A 60 2.86 2.48 8.93
C TYR A 60 3.98 2.14 9.92
N LEU A 61 5.22 2.49 9.60
CA LEU A 61 6.44 2.28 10.38
C LEU A 61 6.77 3.51 11.26
N GLY A 62 7.55 3.29 12.31
CA GLY A 62 8.15 4.37 13.10
C GLY A 62 9.24 5.12 12.30
N LYS A 63 9.41 6.42 12.56
CA LYS A 63 10.34 7.28 11.81
C LYS A 63 11.77 6.72 11.77
N GLY A 64 12.33 6.30 12.91
CA GLY A 64 13.68 5.75 12.97
C GLY A 64 13.84 4.49 12.10
N LYS A 65 12.80 3.62 12.04
CA LYS A 65 12.84 2.44 11.17
C LYS A 65 12.72 2.80 9.70
N VAL A 66 11.96 3.84 9.36
CA VAL A 66 11.90 4.37 8.00
C VAL A 66 13.27 4.91 7.57
N ASP A 67 13.94 5.68 8.41
CA ASP A 67 15.26 6.25 8.11
C ASP A 67 16.32 5.15 7.98
N GLU A 68 16.30 4.13 8.85
CA GLU A 68 17.17 2.95 8.77
C GLU A 68 16.99 2.20 7.43
N LEU A 69 15.74 1.87 7.08
CA LEU A 69 15.43 1.18 5.84
C LEU A 69 15.79 2.01 4.60
N ALA A 70 15.56 3.33 4.64
CA ALA A 70 15.97 4.23 3.57
C ALA A 70 17.48 4.20 3.33
N GLY A 71 18.29 4.11 4.40
CA GLY A 71 19.73 3.93 4.30
C GLY A 71 20.14 2.65 3.60
N VAL A 72 19.52 1.52 3.99
CA VAL A 72 19.76 0.19 3.37
C VAL A 72 19.36 0.19 1.89
N ILE A 73 18.17 0.74 1.57
CA ILE A 73 17.63 0.81 0.21
C ILE A 73 18.57 1.61 -0.69
N LYS A 74 19.07 2.75 -0.21
CA LYS A 74 19.98 3.60 -0.95
C LYS A 74 21.35 2.95 -1.14
N ALA A 75 21.89 2.30 -0.11
CA ALA A 75 23.18 1.60 -0.18
C ALA A 75 23.13 0.39 -1.13
N GLY A 76 22.00 -0.33 -1.17
CA GLY A 76 21.79 -1.49 -2.03
C GLY A 76 21.21 -1.18 -3.41
N GLU A 77 21.03 0.10 -3.77
CA GLU A 77 20.39 0.54 -5.04
C GLU A 77 19.07 -0.18 -5.32
N ILE A 78 18.24 -0.35 -4.28
CA ILE A 78 17.02 -1.15 -4.33
C ILE A 78 15.89 -0.34 -4.96
N GLY A 79 15.43 -0.73 -6.16
CA GLY A 79 14.36 -0.05 -6.87
C GLY A 79 12.94 -0.36 -6.38
N ILE A 80 12.74 -1.54 -5.74
CA ILE A 80 11.41 -1.99 -5.30
C ILE A 80 11.47 -2.51 -3.86
N VAL A 81 10.54 -2.06 -3.04
CA VAL A 81 10.34 -2.52 -1.65
C VAL A 81 8.96 -3.16 -1.54
N VAL A 82 8.92 -4.40 -1.14
CA VAL A 82 7.68 -5.15 -0.87
C VAL A 82 7.39 -5.11 0.62
N MET A 83 6.19 -4.65 0.98
CA MET A 83 5.70 -4.60 2.37
C MET A 83 4.67 -5.70 2.59
N ASP A 84 4.95 -6.65 3.51
CA ASP A 84 4.01 -7.73 3.85
C ASP A 84 2.86 -7.23 4.74
N CYS A 85 2.20 -6.16 4.32
CA CYS A 85 1.01 -5.61 4.96
C CYS A 85 0.16 -4.85 3.93
N ALA A 86 -1.09 -4.59 4.27
CA ALA A 86 -1.93 -3.68 3.51
C ALA A 86 -1.58 -2.23 3.88
N LEU A 87 -1.19 -1.43 2.89
CA LEU A 87 -0.89 -0.01 3.07
C LEU A 87 -2.05 0.86 2.59
N SER A 88 -2.32 1.94 3.31
CA SER A 88 -3.15 3.00 2.77
C SER A 88 -2.39 3.75 1.66
N PRO A 89 -3.08 4.37 0.69
CA PRO A 89 -2.44 5.15 -0.38
C PRO A 89 -1.53 6.27 0.13
N VAL A 90 -1.89 6.89 1.25
CA VAL A 90 -1.09 7.93 1.90
C VAL A 90 0.21 7.35 2.49
N GLN A 91 0.10 6.20 3.16
CA GLN A 91 1.27 5.50 3.72
C GLN A 91 2.23 5.07 2.63
N GLN A 92 1.72 4.46 1.56
CA GLN A 92 2.54 4.03 0.43
C GLN A 92 3.29 5.22 -0.19
N ARG A 93 2.59 6.32 -0.51
CA ARG A 93 3.18 7.54 -1.08
C ARG A 93 4.27 8.15 -0.17
N ASN A 94 4.01 8.17 1.14
CA ASN A 94 4.97 8.70 2.09
C ASN A 94 6.22 7.80 2.20
N LEU A 95 6.04 6.48 2.18
CA LEU A 95 7.15 5.51 2.15
C LEU A 95 7.93 5.61 0.85
N GLU A 96 7.28 5.72 -0.32
CA GLU A 96 7.95 5.91 -1.61
C GLU A 96 8.83 7.17 -1.62
N LYS A 97 8.32 8.27 -1.05
CA LYS A 97 9.09 9.51 -0.90
C LYS A 97 10.29 9.36 0.04
N ALA A 98 10.12 8.63 1.14
CA ALA A 98 11.19 8.43 2.12
C ALA A 98 12.26 7.48 1.61
N PHE A 99 11.88 6.43 0.90
CA PHE A 99 12.77 5.40 0.38
C PHE A 99 13.43 5.78 -0.96
N GLY A 100 12.81 6.67 -1.73
CA GLY A 100 13.23 6.94 -3.11
C GLY A 100 13.07 5.73 -4.04
N ALA A 101 12.26 4.75 -3.65
CA ALA A 101 12.03 3.49 -4.34
C ALA A 101 10.52 3.20 -4.44
N LYS A 102 10.11 2.38 -5.40
CA LYS A 102 8.71 1.97 -5.52
C LYS A 102 8.33 1.05 -4.35
N VAL A 103 7.20 1.33 -3.71
CA VAL A 103 6.67 0.51 -2.62
C VAL A 103 5.47 -0.29 -3.12
N LEU A 104 5.52 -1.60 -2.93
CA LEU A 104 4.45 -2.53 -3.25
C LEU A 104 3.92 -3.14 -1.95
N ASP A 105 2.62 -3.07 -1.72
CA ASP A 105 1.99 -3.73 -0.59
C ASP A 105 1.59 -5.18 -0.94
N ARG A 106 1.20 -5.96 0.05
CA ARG A 106 0.80 -7.36 -0.14
C ARG A 106 -0.32 -7.53 -1.17
N THR A 107 -1.30 -6.62 -1.18
CA THR A 107 -2.41 -6.69 -2.13
C THR A 107 -1.93 -6.45 -3.57
N GLY A 108 -1.10 -5.44 -3.78
CA GLY A 108 -0.50 -5.17 -5.09
C GLY A 108 0.37 -6.34 -5.57
N LEU A 109 1.18 -6.92 -4.67
CA LEU A 109 2.00 -8.10 -5.00
C LEU A 109 1.15 -9.29 -5.48
N ILE A 110 0.05 -9.59 -4.78
CA ILE A 110 -0.86 -10.67 -5.15
C ILE A 110 -1.52 -10.40 -6.51
N LEU A 111 -1.93 -9.16 -6.78
CA LEU A 111 -2.51 -8.78 -8.07
C LEU A 111 -1.51 -8.95 -9.21
N GLU A 112 -0.23 -8.60 -9.02
CA GLU A 112 0.83 -8.81 -10.01
C GLU A 112 1.05 -10.31 -10.29
N ILE A 113 1.03 -11.16 -9.24
CA ILE A 113 1.13 -12.62 -9.40
C ILE A 113 -0.03 -13.16 -10.23
N PHE A 114 -1.26 -12.74 -9.94
CA PHE A 114 -2.42 -13.17 -10.72
C PHE A 114 -2.37 -12.66 -12.17
N GLY A 115 -1.91 -11.42 -12.38
CA GLY A 115 -1.72 -10.86 -13.71
C GLY A 115 -0.80 -11.70 -14.60
N ARG A 116 0.32 -12.17 -14.02
CA ARG A 116 1.26 -13.04 -14.74
C ARG A 116 0.75 -14.47 -14.97
N ARG A 117 -0.10 -14.98 -14.09
CA ARG A 117 -0.61 -16.36 -14.14
C ARG A 117 -1.93 -16.51 -14.87
N ALA A 118 -2.67 -15.45 -15.12
CA ALA A 118 -3.94 -15.48 -15.82
C ALA A 118 -3.72 -15.91 -17.30
N ARG A 119 -4.17 -17.10 -17.65
CA ARG A 119 -4.02 -17.67 -19.01
C ARG A 119 -5.31 -17.63 -19.82
N THR A 120 -6.47 -17.59 -19.15
CA THR A 120 -7.76 -17.52 -19.82
C THR A 120 -8.15 -16.06 -20.04
N ARG A 121 -8.87 -15.79 -21.14
CA ARG A 121 -9.35 -14.42 -21.43
C ARG A 121 -10.21 -13.85 -20.31
N GLU A 122 -11.07 -14.68 -19.74
CA GLU A 122 -11.91 -14.30 -18.61
C GLU A 122 -11.08 -13.98 -17.37
N GLY A 123 -10.13 -14.86 -17.02
CA GLY A 123 -9.23 -14.63 -15.88
C GLY A 123 -8.40 -13.36 -16.04
N THR A 124 -7.88 -13.08 -17.24
CA THR A 124 -7.14 -11.85 -17.54
C THR A 124 -8.00 -10.61 -17.31
N LEU A 125 -9.25 -10.60 -17.82
CA LEU A 125 -10.17 -9.48 -17.62
C LEU A 125 -10.56 -9.27 -16.15
N GLN A 126 -10.76 -10.36 -15.40
CA GLN A 126 -11.05 -10.29 -13.97
C GLN A 126 -9.88 -9.68 -13.19
N VAL A 127 -8.66 -10.08 -13.48
CA VAL A 127 -7.45 -9.54 -12.83
C VAL A 127 -7.22 -8.08 -13.23
N GLU A 128 -7.41 -7.74 -14.49
CA GLU A 128 -7.30 -6.35 -14.97
C GLU A 128 -8.33 -5.45 -14.26
N HIS A 129 -9.59 -5.89 -14.17
CA HIS A 129 -10.62 -5.18 -13.43
C HIS A 129 -10.26 -4.97 -11.95
N ALA A 130 -9.73 -6.01 -11.28
CA ALA A 130 -9.28 -5.92 -9.90
C ALA A 130 -8.11 -4.92 -9.75
N HIS A 131 -7.15 -4.95 -10.68
CA HIS A 131 -6.00 -4.04 -10.72
C HIS A 131 -6.44 -2.58 -10.90
N LEU A 132 -7.32 -2.31 -11.87
CA LEU A 132 -7.87 -0.97 -12.10
C LEU A 132 -8.67 -0.46 -10.90
N THR A 133 -9.44 -1.33 -10.25
CA THR A 133 -10.19 -0.99 -9.02
C THR A 133 -9.25 -0.65 -7.88
N TYR A 134 -8.17 -1.41 -7.71
CA TYR A 134 -7.13 -1.13 -6.73
C TYR A 134 -6.42 0.21 -7.01
N GLN A 135 -6.04 0.47 -8.26
CA GLN A 135 -5.44 1.74 -8.68
C GLN A 135 -6.38 2.92 -8.46
N LYS A 136 -7.66 2.78 -8.85
CA LYS A 136 -8.68 3.81 -8.62
C LYS A 136 -8.80 4.19 -7.15
N GLY A 137 -8.82 3.20 -6.25
CA GLY A 137 -8.85 3.44 -4.80
C GLY A 137 -7.64 4.23 -4.29
N ARG A 138 -6.49 4.10 -4.95
CA ARG A 138 -5.28 4.86 -4.63
C ARG A 138 -5.29 6.28 -5.19
N LEU A 139 -5.86 6.49 -6.37
CA LEU A 139 -6.01 7.80 -6.98
C LEU A 139 -6.99 8.70 -6.21
N VAL A 140 -8.16 8.18 -5.84
CA VAL A 140 -9.20 8.96 -5.12
C VAL A 140 -8.65 9.61 -3.85
N ARG A 141 -7.77 8.93 -3.12
CA ARG A 141 -7.15 9.52 -1.92
C ARG A 141 -6.00 10.49 -2.19
N SER A 142 -5.42 10.50 -3.37
CA SER A 142 -4.43 11.52 -3.75
C SER A 142 -5.08 12.87 -4.08
N TRP A 143 -6.37 12.88 -4.40
CA TRP A 143 -7.15 14.07 -4.76
C TRP A 143 -7.80 14.79 -3.58
N THR A 144 -7.75 14.26 -2.36
CA THR A 144 -8.29 14.94 -1.16
C THR A 144 -7.61 16.29 -0.87
N HIS A 145 -6.42 16.54 -1.42
CA HIS A 145 -5.80 17.84 -1.35
C HIS A 145 -6.50 18.91 -2.20
N LEU A 146 -7.13 18.53 -3.30
CA LEU A 146 -7.90 19.46 -4.15
C LEU A 146 -9.24 19.81 -3.52
N GLU A 147 -9.89 18.87 -2.83
CA GLU A 147 -11.12 19.17 -2.09
C GLU A 147 -10.87 20.10 -0.90
N ARG A 148 -9.72 20.00 -0.22
CA ARG A 148 -9.37 20.92 0.87
C ARG A 148 -9.02 22.32 0.40
N GLN A 149 -8.53 22.50 -0.82
CA GLN A 149 -8.33 23.83 -1.41
C GLN A 149 -9.65 24.51 -1.78
N ARG A 150 -10.75 23.77 -1.90
CA ARG A 150 -12.11 24.30 -2.09
C ARG A 150 -12.76 24.84 -0.82
N GLY A 151 -12.31 24.44 0.36
CA GLY A 151 -12.96 24.72 1.65
C GLY A 151 -12.70 26.12 2.22
N GLY A 152 -11.96 27.01 1.54
CA GLY A 152 -11.72 28.37 2.00
C GLY A 152 -12.90 29.32 1.79
N PHE A 153 -13.68 29.12 0.76
CA PHE A 153 -14.90 29.89 0.46
C PHE A 153 -15.96 28.93 -0.10
N GLY A 154 -16.86 28.49 0.74
CA GLY A 154 -17.89 27.46 0.49
C GLY A 154 -18.86 27.72 -0.65
N PHE A 155 -18.50 28.44 -1.68
CA PHE A 155 -19.38 28.82 -2.79
C PHE A 155 -18.80 28.66 -4.20
N LEU A 156 -17.54 28.21 -4.33
CA LEU A 156 -16.94 27.96 -5.63
C LEU A 156 -16.97 26.47 -5.95
N GLY A 157 -17.99 26.06 -6.68
CA GLY A 157 -18.11 24.72 -7.23
C GLY A 157 -16.84 24.29 -7.97
N GLY A 158 -16.49 23.01 -7.90
CA GLY A 158 -15.29 22.50 -8.56
C GLY A 158 -15.33 22.59 -10.09
N PRO A 159 -14.20 22.34 -10.76
CA PRO A 159 -14.11 22.47 -12.22
C PRO A 159 -15.19 21.67 -12.98
N GLY A 160 -15.77 20.61 -12.40
CA GLY A 160 -16.91 19.87 -12.98
C GLY A 160 -18.26 20.50 -12.70
N GLU A 161 -18.51 21.01 -11.49
CA GLU A 161 -19.78 21.65 -11.12
C GLU A 161 -19.99 23.00 -11.79
N THR A 162 -18.91 23.76 -12.03
CA THR A 162 -19.02 25.04 -12.77
C THR A 162 -19.45 24.86 -14.22
N GLN A 163 -19.14 23.72 -14.85
CA GLN A 163 -19.62 23.46 -16.21
C GLN A 163 -21.07 23.01 -16.22
N ILE A 164 -21.50 22.16 -15.27
CA ILE A 164 -22.90 21.71 -15.16
C ILE A 164 -23.80 22.87 -14.73
N GLY A 165 -23.38 23.67 -13.75
CA GLY A 165 -24.13 24.86 -13.32
C GLY A 165 -24.30 25.93 -14.41
N ARG A 166 -23.29 26.12 -15.25
CA ARG A 166 -23.35 27.06 -16.41
C ARG A 166 -24.23 26.54 -17.54
N ALA A 167 -24.24 25.20 -17.76
CA ALA A 167 -25.12 24.60 -18.76
C ALA A 167 -26.60 24.75 -18.35
N SER A 168 -26.95 24.46 -17.09
CA SER A 168 -28.33 24.54 -16.60
C SER A 168 -28.85 26.00 -16.51
N CYS A 169 -27.98 26.99 -16.32
CA CYS A 169 -28.37 28.42 -16.40
C CYS A 169 -28.61 28.93 -17.84
N ARG A 170 -27.98 28.31 -18.85
CA ARG A 170 -28.22 28.68 -20.27
C ARG A 170 -29.50 28.10 -20.84
N GLU A 171 -30.01 27.03 -20.29
CA GLU A 171 -31.28 26.40 -20.74
C GLU A 171 -32.55 27.06 -20.16
N ARG A 172 -32.42 28.03 -19.26
CA ARG A 172 -33.56 28.71 -18.62
C ARG A 172 -33.83 30.12 -19.14
N VAL A 173 -33.33 30.49 -20.31
CA VAL A 173 -33.66 31.77 -20.99
C VAL A 173 -34.40 31.50 -22.29
#